data_bc5598faad8a8e335f8c87a2a46f4ec6
#
_entry.id   bc5598faad8a8e335f8c87a2a46f4ec6
#
_cell.length_a   1.000
_cell.length_b   1.000
_cell.length_c   1.000
_cell.angle_alpha   90.00
_cell.angle_beta   90.00
_cell.angle_gamma   90.00
#
_symmetry.space_group_name_H-M   'P 1'
#
loop_
_entity.id
_entity.type
_entity.pdbx_description
1 polymer ?
#
loop_
_entity_poly.entity_id
_entity_poly.type
_entity_poly.pdbx_seq_one_letter_code
_entity_poly.pdbx_strand_id
1 'polypeptide(L)'
;MKTQLQRMSLHALTTVALAAVAITAVACAGTPAASPPSPSTASLAQVYFWRARPAKLDEYTRYIRDVAEPIDHAAQRSGAFLSVTTYMANDSTVPWTHMRVFLLRDSTQLRGLANALSMAGALAQPDSVKRRQQGEYSATLRDRIGSAVVQVVR
;
A
#
# COMPACT_ATOMS: atom_id res chain seq x y z
N MET A 1 48.13 36.81 10.89
CA MET A 1 49.13 36.79 11.96
C MET A 1 49.05 35.44 12.67
N LYS A 2 50.19 34.73 12.67
CA LYS A 2 50.66 33.67 13.60
C LYS A 2 49.79 32.39 13.70
N THR A 3 50.05 31.32 12.99
CA THR A 3 51.15 30.31 13.18
C THR A 3 51.30 29.80 14.62
N GLN A 4 50.93 28.56 14.86
CA GLN A 4 51.70 27.63 15.69
C GLN A 4 51.42 26.18 15.25
N LEU A 5 52.43 25.56 14.68
CA LEU A 5 52.69 24.14 14.56
C LEU A 5 53.26 23.62 15.90
N GLN A 6 52.93 22.46 16.35
CA GLN A 6 53.77 21.56 17.16
C GLN A 6 53.20 20.15 17.04
N ARG A 7 53.80 19.27 16.31
CA ARG A 7 54.99 18.42 16.42
C ARG A 7 54.88 17.35 17.48
N MET A 8 54.76 16.15 16.98
CA MET A 8 55.53 14.92 17.29
C MET A 8 55.39 14.30 18.68
N SER A 9 54.98 13.05 18.73
CA SER A 9 55.89 11.98 19.14
C SER A 9 55.42 10.60 18.74
N LEU A 10 56.32 9.93 18.11
CA LEU A 10 56.36 8.52 17.68
C LEU A 10 56.72 7.70 18.94
N HIS A 11 56.01 6.61 19.24
CA HIS A 11 56.59 5.42 19.84
C HIS A 11 55.84 4.19 19.43
N ALA A 12 56.53 3.37 18.71
CA ALA A 12 56.17 1.99 18.37
C ALA A 12 56.26 1.11 19.63
N LEU A 13 55.40 0.13 19.71
CA LEU A 13 55.77 -1.21 20.21
C LEU A 13 54.69 -2.22 19.86
N THR A 14 55.09 -3.15 19.05
CA THR A 14 54.51 -4.41 18.61
C THR A 14 54.06 -5.28 19.77
N THR A 15 52.83 -5.77 19.71
CA THR A 15 52.48 -7.09 20.28
C THR A 15 51.42 -7.76 19.40
N VAL A 16 51.88 -8.82 18.73
CA VAL A 16 51.06 -9.75 17.97
C VAL A 16 50.32 -10.63 18.96
N ALA A 17 49.01 -10.47 19.04
CA ALA A 17 48.14 -11.43 19.69
C ALA A 17 47.24 -12.06 18.62
N LEU A 18 47.54 -13.33 18.32
CA LEU A 18 46.68 -14.20 17.51
C LEU A 18 45.39 -14.46 18.28
N ALA A 19 44.31 -13.78 17.96
CA ALA A 19 42.98 -14.13 18.43
C ALA A 19 42.28 -14.90 17.30
N ALA A 20 42.06 -16.19 17.54
CA ALA A 20 41.22 -17.04 16.70
C ALA A 20 39.78 -16.49 16.70
N VAL A 21 39.36 -15.92 15.58
CA VAL A 21 37.96 -15.51 15.38
C VAL A 21 37.17 -16.75 15.03
N ALA A 22 36.44 -17.30 15.99
CA ALA A 22 35.40 -18.28 15.74
C ALA A 22 34.26 -17.55 15.04
N ILE A 23 34.10 -17.74 13.75
CA ILE A 23 32.98 -17.27 12.95
C ILE A 23 31.79 -18.17 13.32
N THR A 24 30.98 -17.75 14.30
CA THR A 24 29.64 -18.29 14.51
C THR A 24 28.76 -17.78 13.37
N ALA A 25 28.49 -18.64 12.38
CA ALA A 25 27.47 -18.41 11.38
C ALA A 25 26.11 -18.34 12.09
N VAL A 26 25.64 -17.14 12.39
CA VAL A 26 24.24 -16.91 12.78
C VAL A 26 23.43 -17.15 11.51
N ALA A 27 22.84 -18.34 11.39
CA ALA A 27 21.83 -18.63 10.40
C ALA A 27 20.65 -17.70 10.72
N CYS A 28 20.52 -16.61 9.98
CA CYS A 28 19.27 -15.84 9.95
C CYS A 28 18.19 -16.77 9.41
N ALA A 29 17.44 -17.39 10.33
CA ALA A 29 16.19 -18.04 9.99
C ALA A 29 15.27 -16.93 9.42
N GLY A 30 15.28 -16.80 8.10
CA GLY A 30 14.38 -15.92 7.39
C GLY A 30 12.96 -16.30 7.80
N THR A 31 12.26 -15.38 8.45
CA THR A 31 10.82 -15.54 8.72
C THR A 31 10.16 -15.85 7.37
N PRO A 32 9.47 -16.99 7.20
CA PRO A 32 8.82 -17.29 5.93
C PRO A 32 7.86 -16.13 5.64
N ALA A 33 8.09 -15.45 4.52
CA ALA A 33 7.16 -14.45 4.02
C ALA A 33 5.80 -15.12 3.92
N ALA A 34 4.81 -14.61 4.67
CA ALA A 34 3.45 -15.15 4.62
C ALA A 34 3.01 -15.12 3.16
N SER A 35 2.76 -16.29 2.58
CA SER A 35 2.23 -16.38 1.22
C SER A 35 0.97 -15.54 1.14
N PRO A 36 0.77 -14.75 0.06
CA PRO A 36 -0.46 -14.00 -0.10
C PRO A 36 -1.64 -14.98 -0.02
N PRO A 37 -2.68 -14.65 0.76
CA PRO A 37 -3.83 -15.55 0.94
C PRO A 37 -4.42 -15.89 -0.42
N SER A 38 -4.53 -17.19 -0.69
CA SER A 38 -5.10 -17.67 -1.95
C SER A 38 -6.52 -17.14 -2.15
N PRO A 39 -6.90 -16.74 -3.37
CA PRO A 39 -8.27 -16.28 -3.70
C PRO A 39 -9.34 -17.32 -3.31
N SER A 40 -8.96 -18.60 -3.14
CA SER A 40 -9.82 -19.69 -2.69
C SER A 40 -10.42 -19.51 -1.28
N THR A 41 -9.95 -18.56 -0.48
CA THR A 41 -10.48 -18.27 0.85
C THR A 41 -11.48 -17.11 0.88
N ALA A 42 -11.68 -16.41 -0.24
CA ALA A 42 -12.68 -15.36 -0.34
C ALA A 42 -14.10 -15.94 -0.30
N SER A 43 -14.99 -15.36 0.49
CA SER A 43 -16.43 -15.68 0.50
C SER A 43 -17.31 -14.52 0.04
N LEU A 44 -16.82 -13.31 0.12
CA LEU A 44 -17.53 -12.09 -0.24
C LEU A 44 -16.65 -11.20 -1.13
N ALA A 45 -17.28 -10.36 -1.94
CA ALA A 45 -16.62 -9.24 -2.58
C ALA A 45 -17.42 -7.96 -2.39
N GLN A 46 -16.74 -6.88 -2.00
CA GLN A 46 -17.28 -5.53 -2.07
C GLN A 46 -16.88 -4.93 -3.41
N VAL A 47 -17.86 -4.54 -4.20
CA VAL A 47 -17.67 -3.94 -5.53
C VAL A 47 -18.09 -2.49 -5.49
N TYR A 48 -17.27 -1.61 -6.06
CA TYR A 48 -17.57 -0.20 -6.27
C TYR A 48 -17.51 0.12 -7.74
N PHE A 49 -18.50 0.90 -8.23
CA PHE A 49 -18.59 1.37 -9.61
C PHE A 49 -18.43 2.88 -9.65
N TRP A 50 -17.52 3.33 -10.49
CA TRP A 50 -17.18 4.73 -10.68
C TRP A 50 -17.25 5.10 -12.16
N ARG A 51 -17.68 6.32 -12.45
CA ARG A 51 -17.62 6.90 -13.79
C ARG A 51 -16.65 8.07 -13.75
N ALA A 52 -15.61 8.04 -14.57
CA ALA A 52 -14.79 9.21 -14.82
C ALA A 52 -15.66 10.30 -15.46
N ARG A 53 -15.51 11.52 -15.02
CA ARG A 53 -16.20 12.67 -15.62
C ARG A 53 -15.70 12.90 -17.05
N PRO A 54 -16.46 13.61 -17.92
CA PRO A 54 -16.03 13.90 -19.27
C PRO A 54 -14.60 14.48 -19.31
N ALA A 55 -13.77 13.95 -20.23
CA ALA A 55 -12.35 14.28 -20.40
C ALA A 55 -11.43 14.00 -19.19
N LYS A 56 -11.91 13.24 -18.16
CA LYS A 56 -11.14 12.94 -16.95
C LYS A 56 -10.71 11.45 -16.84
N LEU A 57 -10.89 10.65 -17.89
CA LEU A 57 -10.60 9.21 -17.84
C LEU A 57 -9.13 8.93 -17.48
N ASP A 58 -8.19 9.50 -18.21
CA ASP A 58 -6.74 9.27 -17.99
C ASP A 58 -6.27 9.84 -16.66
N GLU A 59 -6.80 11.01 -16.28
CA GLU A 59 -6.46 11.67 -15.01
C GLU A 59 -6.98 10.86 -13.82
N TYR A 60 -8.20 10.32 -13.93
CA TYR A 60 -8.76 9.45 -12.90
C TYR A 60 -8.03 8.10 -12.82
N THR A 61 -7.67 7.50 -13.96
CA THR A 61 -6.86 6.27 -13.99
C THR A 61 -5.51 6.47 -13.30
N ARG A 62 -4.84 7.59 -13.57
CA ARG A 62 -3.59 7.95 -12.86
C ARG A 62 -3.81 8.14 -11.37
N TYR A 63 -4.88 8.83 -10.97
CA TYR A 63 -5.23 9.00 -9.56
C TYR A 63 -5.42 7.65 -8.84
N ILE A 64 -6.09 6.69 -9.47
CA ILE A 64 -6.24 5.34 -8.90
C ILE A 64 -4.86 4.73 -8.66
N ARG A 65 -4.00 4.68 -9.67
CA ARG A 65 -2.68 4.05 -9.59
C ARG A 65 -1.75 4.76 -8.59
N ASP A 66 -1.72 6.08 -8.62
CA ASP A 66 -0.70 6.86 -7.91
C ASP A 66 -1.13 7.22 -6.47
N VAL A 67 -2.43 7.21 -6.17
CA VAL A 67 -2.97 7.60 -4.86
C VAL A 67 -3.80 6.49 -4.20
N ALA A 68 -4.77 5.92 -4.90
CA ALA A 68 -5.69 4.98 -4.27
C ALA A 68 -5.06 3.60 -4.05
N GLU A 69 -4.37 3.03 -5.04
CA GLU A 69 -3.75 1.70 -4.94
C GLU A 69 -2.67 1.60 -3.85
N PRO A 70 -1.77 2.58 -3.64
CA PRO A 70 -0.85 2.55 -2.51
C PRO A 70 -1.57 2.46 -1.14
N ILE A 71 -2.68 3.18 -0.96
CA ILE A 71 -3.51 3.13 0.25
C ILE A 71 -4.15 1.74 0.40
N ASP A 72 -4.70 1.20 -0.68
CA ASP A 72 -5.30 -0.13 -0.66
C ASP A 72 -4.28 -1.21 -0.33
N HIS A 73 -3.12 -1.17 -0.95
CA HIS A 73 -2.05 -2.13 -0.64
C HIS A 73 -1.58 -2.04 0.82
N ALA A 74 -1.57 -0.84 1.41
CA ALA A 74 -1.28 -0.67 2.83
C ALA A 74 -2.37 -1.32 3.69
N ALA A 75 -3.65 -1.10 3.38
CA ALA A 75 -4.77 -1.73 4.06
C ALA A 75 -4.80 -3.26 3.86
N GLN A 76 -4.47 -3.74 2.67
CA GLN A 76 -4.35 -5.17 2.37
C GLN A 76 -3.27 -5.84 3.24
N ARG A 77 -2.08 -5.23 3.33
CA ARG A 77 -1.00 -5.73 4.19
C ARG A 77 -1.37 -5.78 5.66
N SER A 78 -2.27 -4.91 6.12
CA SER A 78 -2.81 -4.98 7.50
C SER A 78 -3.90 -6.04 7.68
N GLY A 79 -4.25 -6.79 6.63
CA GLY A 79 -5.25 -7.86 6.68
C GLY A 79 -6.70 -7.38 6.53
N ALA A 80 -6.93 -6.14 6.12
CA ALA A 80 -8.27 -5.57 5.96
C ALA A 80 -9.12 -6.30 4.91
N PHE A 81 -8.47 -6.86 3.90
CA PHE A 81 -9.09 -7.67 2.83
C PHE A 81 -8.03 -8.57 2.18
N LEU A 82 -8.47 -9.50 1.36
CA LEU A 82 -7.59 -10.49 0.71
C LEU A 82 -6.88 -9.92 -0.52
N SER A 83 -7.64 -9.26 -1.40
CA SER A 83 -7.11 -8.62 -2.59
C SER A 83 -8.02 -7.49 -3.07
N VAL A 84 -7.46 -6.61 -3.88
CA VAL A 84 -8.19 -5.62 -4.64
C VAL A 84 -7.76 -5.66 -6.09
N THR A 85 -8.75 -5.53 -6.99
CA THR A 85 -8.50 -5.44 -8.43
C THR A 85 -9.31 -4.30 -9.00
N THR A 86 -8.69 -3.49 -9.85
CA THR A 86 -9.35 -2.44 -10.61
C THR A 86 -9.55 -2.91 -12.05
N TYR A 87 -10.78 -2.79 -12.54
CA TYR A 87 -11.16 -3.07 -13.92
C TYR A 87 -11.57 -1.79 -14.62
N MET A 88 -11.20 -1.65 -15.88
CA MET A 88 -11.68 -0.58 -16.75
C MET A 88 -12.69 -1.14 -17.74
N ALA A 89 -13.76 -0.39 -17.99
CA ALA A 89 -14.72 -0.74 -19.02
C ALA A 89 -14.11 -0.47 -20.41
N ASN A 90 -14.20 -1.48 -21.27
CA ASN A 90 -13.85 -1.34 -22.69
C ASN A 90 -15.08 -0.99 -23.55
N ASP A 91 -16.26 -0.96 -22.93
CA ASP A 91 -17.54 -0.76 -23.57
C ASP A 91 -18.23 0.47 -23.00
N SER A 92 -18.58 1.43 -23.87
CA SER A 92 -19.28 2.65 -23.51
C SER A 92 -20.77 2.45 -23.16
N THR A 93 -21.32 1.24 -23.39
CA THR A 93 -22.71 0.93 -23.05
C THR A 93 -22.92 0.72 -21.56
N VAL A 94 -21.87 0.37 -20.80
CA VAL A 94 -21.96 0.23 -19.37
C VAL A 94 -21.91 1.60 -18.65
N PRO A 95 -22.63 1.76 -17.53
CA PRO A 95 -22.75 3.05 -16.86
C PRO A 95 -21.49 3.50 -16.08
N TRP A 96 -20.45 2.69 -16.04
CA TRP A 96 -19.23 2.95 -15.29
C TRP A 96 -17.99 2.89 -16.18
N THR A 97 -16.91 3.52 -15.76
CA THR A 97 -15.59 3.46 -16.42
C THR A 97 -14.60 2.61 -15.63
N HIS A 98 -14.73 2.59 -14.31
CA HIS A 98 -13.88 1.83 -13.41
C HIS A 98 -14.72 1.04 -12.42
N MET A 99 -14.37 -0.22 -12.23
CA MET A 99 -14.93 -1.10 -11.21
C MET A 99 -13.80 -1.59 -10.32
N ARG A 100 -13.97 -1.45 -8.99
CA ARG A 100 -12.99 -1.92 -8.01
C ARG A 100 -13.61 -3.02 -7.17
N VAL A 101 -12.94 -4.17 -7.13
CA VAL A 101 -13.39 -5.38 -6.46
C VAL A 101 -12.46 -5.70 -5.31
N PHE A 102 -12.96 -5.64 -4.08
CA PHE A 102 -12.27 -6.04 -2.87
C PHE A 102 -12.73 -7.43 -2.47
N LEU A 103 -11.85 -8.42 -2.52
CA LEU A 103 -12.16 -9.78 -2.04
C LEU A 103 -11.99 -9.85 -0.54
N LEU A 104 -12.98 -10.41 0.15
CA LEU A 104 -13.08 -10.46 1.60
C LEU A 104 -13.25 -11.90 2.05
N ARG A 105 -12.67 -12.22 3.20
CA ARG A 105 -12.82 -13.55 3.82
C ARG A 105 -14.24 -13.74 4.36
N ASP A 106 -14.78 -12.70 5.01
CA ASP A 106 -16.03 -12.79 5.76
C ASP A 106 -16.69 -11.41 5.98
N SER A 107 -17.83 -11.42 6.64
CA SER A 107 -18.58 -10.21 6.99
C SER A 107 -17.86 -9.29 7.99
N THR A 108 -16.88 -9.79 8.74
CA THR A 108 -16.11 -8.97 9.68
C THR A 108 -15.15 -8.05 8.92
N GLN A 109 -14.45 -8.59 7.90
CA GLN A 109 -13.65 -7.76 7.00
C GLN A 109 -14.52 -6.76 6.25
N LEU A 110 -15.74 -7.16 5.80
CA LEU A 110 -16.67 -6.25 5.14
C LEU A 110 -17.04 -5.04 6.03
N ARG A 111 -17.40 -5.29 7.28
CA ARG A 111 -17.74 -4.22 8.23
C ARG A 111 -16.55 -3.29 8.54
N GLY A 112 -15.35 -3.85 8.57
CA GLY A 112 -14.10 -3.13 8.87
C GLY A 112 -13.50 -2.38 7.69
N LEU A 113 -13.89 -2.69 6.44
CA LEU A 113 -13.23 -2.24 5.22
C LEU A 113 -13.08 -0.72 5.13
N ALA A 114 -14.16 0.02 5.34
CA ALA A 114 -14.15 1.49 5.23
C ALA A 114 -13.20 2.13 6.25
N ASN A 115 -13.23 1.64 7.49
CA ASN A 115 -12.34 2.12 8.55
C ASN A 115 -10.87 1.80 8.25
N ALA A 116 -10.58 0.59 7.78
CA ALA A 116 -9.22 0.18 7.44
C ALA A 116 -8.63 1.01 6.28
N LEU A 117 -9.42 1.29 5.25
CA LEU A 117 -9.02 2.18 4.15
C LEU A 117 -8.78 3.62 4.64
N SER A 118 -9.64 4.12 5.54
CA SER A 118 -9.45 5.45 6.15
C SER A 118 -8.17 5.54 6.98
N MET A 119 -7.89 4.52 7.79
CA MET A 119 -6.65 4.44 8.58
C MET A 119 -5.40 4.36 7.69
N ALA A 120 -5.43 3.52 6.65
CA ALA A 120 -4.34 3.42 5.67
C ALA A 120 -4.11 4.75 4.95
N GLY A 121 -5.18 5.46 4.59
CA GLY A 121 -5.10 6.79 4.01
C GLY A 121 -4.49 7.83 4.97
N ALA A 122 -4.81 7.75 6.27
CA ALA A 122 -4.23 8.63 7.27
C ALA A 122 -2.73 8.36 7.51
N LEU A 123 -2.30 7.10 7.39
CA LEU A 123 -0.89 6.74 7.47
C LEU A 123 -0.12 7.18 6.20
N ALA A 124 -0.71 7.02 5.02
CA ALA A 124 -0.11 7.42 3.75
C ALA A 124 0.03 8.95 3.63
N GLN A 125 -0.94 9.70 4.13
CA GLN A 125 -0.94 11.17 4.18
C GLN A 125 -1.36 11.64 5.58
N PRO A 126 -0.40 11.87 6.50
CA PRO A 126 -0.70 12.30 7.88
C PRO A 126 -1.37 13.68 7.98
N ASP A 127 -1.08 14.57 7.04
CA ASP A 127 -1.68 15.91 7.00
C ASP A 127 -3.16 15.84 6.62
N SER A 128 -4.03 16.17 7.58
CA SER A 128 -5.48 16.11 7.40
C SER A 128 -6.02 17.10 6.36
N VAL A 129 -5.35 18.25 6.18
CA VAL A 129 -5.74 19.25 5.18
C VAL A 129 -5.45 18.69 3.78
N LYS A 130 -4.26 18.12 3.58
CA LYS A 130 -3.90 17.47 2.30
C LYS A 130 -4.79 16.29 1.99
N ARG A 131 -5.14 15.45 2.98
CA ARG A 131 -6.11 14.35 2.76
C ARG A 131 -7.46 14.84 2.30
N ARG A 132 -7.98 15.92 2.91
CA ARG A 132 -9.23 16.52 2.47
C ARG A 132 -9.12 17.03 1.04
N GLN A 133 -8.05 17.76 0.70
CA GLN A 133 -7.80 18.24 -0.66
C GLN A 133 -7.71 17.09 -1.69
N GLN A 134 -7.07 15.97 -1.33
CA GLN A 134 -7.06 14.76 -2.16
C GLN A 134 -8.47 14.19 -2.37
N GLY A 135 -9.29 14.19 -1.34
CA GLY A 135 -10.70 13.74 -1.43
C GLY A 135 -11.53 14.65 -2.33
N GLU A 136 -11.40 15.97 -2.17
CA GLU A 136 -12.04 16.99 -3.00
C GLU A 136 -11.58 16.86 -4.45
N TYR A 137 -10.28 16.74 -4.69
CA TYR A 137 -9.73 16.50 -6.02
C TYR A 137 -10.29 15.22 -6.66
N SER A 138 -10.31 14.11 -5.92
CA SER A 138 -10.91 12.86 -6.38
C SER A 138 -12.38 13.03 -6.80
N ALA A 139 -13.14 13.85 -6.07
CA ALA A 139 -14.54 14.14 -6.39
C ALA A 139 -14.69 14.97 -7.67
N THR A 140 -13.66 15.73 -8.09
CA THR A 140 -13.69 16.43 -9.39
C THR A 140 -13.43 15.50 -10.58
N LEU A 141 -12.85 14.32 -10.35
CA LEU A 141 -12.45 13.39 -11.40
C LEU A 141 -13.54 12.38 -11.76
N ARG A 142 -14.45 12.08 -10.82
CA ARG A 142 -15.37 10.95 -10.94
C ARG A 142 -16.69 11.16 -10.24
N ASP A 143 -17.67 10.37 -10.66
CA ASP A 143 -18.93 10.19 -9.96
C ASP A 143 -19.06 8.76 -9.46
N ARG A 144 -19.64 8.56 -8.27
CA ARG A 144 -19.96 7.23 -7.75
C ARG A 144 -21.26 6.76 -8.39
N ILE A 145 -21.21 5.65 -9.13
CA ILE A 145 -22.36 5.06 -9.79
C ILE A 145 -23.10 4.10 -8.85
N GLY A 146 -22.36 3.37 -8.02
CA GLY A 146 -22.95 2.44 -7.09
C GLY A 146 -21.94 1.57 -6.37
N SER A 147 -22.46 0.65 -5.56
CA SER A 147 -21.68 -0.44 -4.96
C SER A 147 -22.57 -1.65 -4.70
N ALA A 148 -21.97 -2.83 -4.65
CA ALA A 148 -22.64 -4.07 -4.33
C ALA A 148 -21.76 -4.93 -3.43
N VAL A 149 -22.41 -5.73 -2.58
CA VAL A 149 -21.75 -6.88 -1.91
C VAL A 149 -22.24 -8.13 -2.60
N VAL A 150 -21.32 -8.97 -3.05
CA VAL A 150 -21.64 -10.22 -3.76
C VAL A 150 -20.95 -11.41 -3.09
N GLN A 151 -21.56 -12.57 -3.19
CA GLN A 151 -20.93 -13.83 -2.78
C GLN A 151 -19.97 -14.30 -3.86
N VAL A 152 -18.84 -14.85 -3.44
CA VAL A 152 -17.90 -15.51 -4.34
C VAL A 152 -18.35 -16.96 -4.51
N VAL A 153 -18.83 -17.32 -5.68
CA VAL A 153 -19.20 -18.69 -6.05
C VAL A 153 -17.95 -19.40 -6.54
N ARG A 154 -17.73 -20.64 -6.08
CA ARG A 154 -16.59 -21.50 -6.45
C ARG A 154 -17.04 -22.61 -7.39
#